data_44feb3f102c38b8fe9a2dbaab2df13ea
#
_entry.id   44feb3f102c38b8fe9a2dbaab2df13ea
#
_cell.length_a   1.000
_cell.length_b   1.000
_cell.length_c   1.000
_cell.angle_alpha   90.00
_cell.angle_beta   90.00
_cell.angle_gamma   90.00
#
_symmetry.space_group_name_H-M   'P 1'
#
loop_
_entity.id
_entity.type
_entity.pdbx_description
1 polymer ?
#
loop_
_entity_poly.entity_id
_entity_poly.type
_entity_poly.pdbx_seq_one_letter_code
_entity_poly.pdbx_strand_id
1 'polypeptide(L)'
;MPTIAIDFDGVLSLYNGDPDTPPGPPVPQAREFVEKLNKRGLEIVIFSSRDKSVIAQWLQEYDFPSLPIFYKPPVLAVIDDRAVRFRGTFDGLTRNIWEPPWWQDKK
;
A
#
# COMPACT_ATOMS: atom_id res chain seq x y z
N MET A 1 -4.60 -10.40 -14.40
CA MET A 1 -4.27 -9.03 -13.98
C MET A 1 -3.32 -9.08 -12.81
N PRO A 2 -2.20 -8.38 -12.88
CA PRO A 2 -1.30 -8.33 -11.72
C PRO A 2 -1.97 -7.65 -10.54
N THR A 3 -1.63 -8.10 -9.35
CA THR A 3 -2.16 -7.56 -8.10
C THR A 3 -1.03 -6.93 -7.30
N ILE A 4 -1.27 -5.74 -6.79
CA ILE A 4 -0.33 -5.01 -5.94
C ILE A 4 -0.91 -4.97 -4.53
N ALA A 5 -0.16 -5.43 -3.55
CA ALA A 5 -0.53 -5.31 -2.15
C ALA A 5 0.14 -4.08 -1.57
N ILE A 6 -0.66 -3.18 -0.99
CA ILE A 6 -0.17 -1.93 -0.41
C ILE A 6 -0.47 -1.94 1.08
N ASP A 7 0.53 -1.65 1.90
CA ASP A 7 0.35 -1.47 3.33
C ASP A 7 -0.47 -0.21 3.60
N PHE A 8 -1.07 -0.12 4.77
CA PHE A 8 -1.93 1.01 5.14
C PHE A 8 -1.18 2.04 5.99
N ASP A 9 -0.87 1.69 7.26
CA ASP A 9 -0.20 2.62 8.17
C ASP A 9 1.22 2.93 7.69
N GLY A 10 1.52 4.21 7.51
CA GLY A 10 2.84 4.63 7.06
C GLY A 10 3.05 4.54 5.56
N VAL A 11 2.06 4.10 4.79
CA VAL A 11 2.13 4.07 3.32
C VAL A 11 0.97 4.86 2.73
N LEU A 12 -0.28 4.43 2.96
CA LEU A 12 -1.44 5.19 2.51
C LEU A 12 -1.79 6.29 3.50
N SER A 13 -1.70 6.02 4.79
CA SER A 13 -2.02 6.97 5.85
C SER A 13 -0.75 7.41 6.58
N LEU A 14 -0.70 8.65 7.01
CA LEU A 14 0.36 9.12 7.89
C LEU A 14 0.28 8.37 9.22
N TYR A 15 1.43 7.99 9.76
CA TYR A 15 1.50 7.11 10.92
C TYR A 15 2.55 7.62 11.89
N ASN A 16 2.20 7.67 13.18
CA ASN A 16 3.10 8.14 14.23
C ASN A 16 3.83 7.01 14.97
N GLY A 17 3.60 5.76 14.57
CA GLY A 17 4.22 4.61 15.22
C GLY A 17 3.38 3.96 16.30
N ASP A 18 2.22 4.53 16.64
CA ASP A 18 1.33 4.00 17.68
C ASP A 18 0.09 3.37 17.03
N PRO A 19 -0.04 2.03 17.05
CA PRO A 19 -1.18 1.37 16.42
C PRO A 19 -2.52 1.63 17.13
N ASP A 20 -2.49 2.17 18.34
CA ASP A 20 -3.71 2.46 19.10
C ASP A 20 -4.30 3.82 18.75
N THR A 21 -3.58 4.66 18.00
CA THR A 21 -4.13 5.93 17.54
C THR A 21 -4.96 5.74 16.28
N PRO A 22 -5.99 6.59 16.04
CA PRO A 22 -6.70 6.56 14.78
C PRO A 22 -5.77 6.83 13.60
N PRO A 23 -6.09 6.33 12.39
CA PRO A 23 -5.27 6.61 11.22
C PRO A 23 -5.19 8.10 10.94
N GLY A 24 -4.01 8.57 10.55
CA GLY A 24 -3.82 9.94 10.11
C GLY A 24 -4.38 10.16 8.71
N PRO A 25 -4.26 11.39 8.19
CA PRO A 25 -4.69 11.68 6.83
C PRO A 25 -3.81 10.96 5.81
N PRO A 26 -4.22 10.95 4.52
CA PRO A 26 -3.41 10.30 3.50
C PRO A 26 -2.01 10.89 3.36
N VAL A 27 -1.05 10.03 3.08
CA VAL A 27 0.27 10.47 2.63
C VAL A 27 0.06 11.24 1.32
N PRO A 28 0.77 12.35 1.10
CA PRO A 28 0.63 13.10 -0.15
C PRO A 28 0.75 12.19 -1.37
N GLN A 29 -0.17 12.33 -2.32
CA GLN A 29 -0.23 11.59 -3.58
C GLN A 29 -0.66 10.12 -3.43
N ALA A 30 -1.03 9.65 -2.25
CA ALA A 30 -1.43 8.26 -2.04
C ALA A 30 -2.65 7.90 -2.90
N ARG A 31 -3.70 8.74 -2.89
CA ARG A 31 -4.90 8.46 -3.66
C ARG A 31 -4.62 8.48 -5.16
N GLU A 32 -3.89 9.45 -5.62
CA GLU A 32 -3.51 9.58 -7.03
C GLU A 32 -2.71 8.36 -7.50
N PHE A 33 -1.84 7.84 -6.65
CA PHE A 33 -1.06 6.65 -6.95
C PHE A 33 -1.97 5.43 -7.14
N VAL A 34 -2.90 5.22 -6.21
CA VAL A 34 -3.85 4.10 -6.28
C VAL A 34 -4.72 4.22 -7.54
N GLU A 35 -5.25 5.42 -7.81
CA GLU A 35 -6.07 5.66 -8.98
C GLU A 35 -5.30 5.41 -10.29
N LYS A 36 -4.05 5.84 -10.33
CA LYS A 36 -3.20 5.65 -11.48
C LYS A 36 -2.97 4.17 -11.78
N LEU A 37 -2.69 3.37 -10.76
CA LEU A 37 -2.50 1.94 -10.94
C LEU A 37 -3.80 1.25 -11.38
N ASN A 38 -4.93 1.64 -10.79
CA ASN A 38 -6.23 1.11 -11.20
C ASN A 38 -6.52 1.38 -12.68
N LYS A 39 -6.23 2.59 -13.13
CA LYS A 39 -6.43 2.97 -14.54
C LYS A 39 -5.56 2.15 -15.48
N ARG A 40 -4.43 1.67 -15.00
CA ARG A 40 -3.54 0.82 -15.79
C ARG A 40 -3.95 -0.65 -15.77
N GLY A 41 -5.07 -0.98 -15.13
CA GLY A 41 -5.58 -2.33 -15.07
C GLY A 41 -4.98 -3.20 -13.97
N LEU A 42 -4.23 -2.60 -13.04
CA LEU A 42 -3.70 -3.34 -11.90
C LEU A 42 -4.75 -3.47 -10.82
N GLU A 43 -4.83 -4.64 -10.20
CA GLU A 43 -5.66 -4.86 -9.03
C GLU A 43 -4.90 -4.42 -7.78
N ILE A 44 -5.54 -3.61 -6.94
CA ILE A 44 -4.92 -3.11 -5.71
C ILE A 44 -5.64 -3.75 -4.53
N VAL A 45 -4.88 -4.30 -3.58
CA VAL A 45 -5.41 -4.78 -2.31
C VAL A 45 -4.63 -4.14 -1.18
N ILE A 46 -5.28 -3.99 -0.03
CA ILE A 46 -4.61 -3.48 1.17
C ILE A 46 -4.17 -4.66 2.02
N PHE A 47 -2.96 -4.55 2.58
CA PHE A 47 -2.35 -5.59 3.38
C PHE A 47 -1.91 -4.96 4.69
N SER A 48 -2.69 -5.15 5.78
CA SER A 48 -2.48 -4.41 7.02
C SER A 48 -2.89 -5.23 8.24
N SER A 49 -2.26 -4.93 9.37
CA SER A 49 -2.64 -5.51 10.67
C SER A 49 -3.72 -4.69 11.38
N ARG A 50 -4.07 -3.52 10.85
CA ARG A 50 -5.11 -2.68 11.45
C ARG A 50 -6.49 -3.26 11.20
N ASP A 51 -7.44 -2.95 12.08
CA ASP A 51 -8.83 -3.40 11.96
C ASP A 51 -9.41 -3.03 10.59
N LYS A 52 -9.99 -4.02 9.94
CA LYS A 52 -10.53 -3.91 8.59
C LYS A 52 -11.62 -2.84 8.49
N SER A 53 -12.49 -2.75 9.50
CA SER A 53 -13.59 -1.77 9.48
C SER A 53 -13.07 -0.34 9.57
N VAL A 54 -11.99 -0.13 10.32
CA VAL A 54 -11.34 1.18 10.44
C VAL A 54 -10.76 1.59 9.09
N ILE A 55 -10.09 0.68 8.40
CA ILE A 55 -9.52 0.97 7.08
C ILE A 55 -10.62 1.27 6.06
N ALA A 56 -11.69 0.48 6.05
CA ALA A 56 -12.79 0.66 5.10
C ALA A 56 -13.44 2.03 5.28
N GLN A 57 -13.64 2.45 6.53
CA GLN A 57 -14.21 3.77 6.81
C GLN A 57 -13.27 4.89 6.37
N TRP A 58 -11.97 4.72 6.59
CA TRP A 58 -10.96 5.68 6.19
C TRP A 58 -10.92 5.85 4.66
N LEU A 59 -10.98 4.75 3.92
CA LEU A 59 -11.01 4.79 2.47
C LEU A 59 -12.20 5.61 1.97
N GLN A 60 -13.36 5.41 2.56
CA GLN A 60 -14.56 6.15 2.20
C GLN A 60 -14.42 7.63 2.55
N GLU A 61 -13.90 7.93 3.72
CA GLU A 61 -13.71 9.30 4.20
C GLU A 61 -12.81 10.12 3.27
N TYR A 62 -11.77 9.51 2.74
CA TYR A 62 -10.78 10.21 1.92
C TYR A 62 -10.93 9.96 0.42
N ASP A 63 -12.11 9.48 0.00
CA ASP A 63 -12.45 9.29 -1.42
C ASP A 63 -11.54 8.33 -2.15
N PHE A 64 -11.04 7.31 -1.48
CA PHE A 64 -10.36 6.21 -2.14
C PHE A 64 -11.39 5.24 -2.73
N PRO A 65 -11.02 4.49 -3.77
CA PRO A 65 -11.87 3.40 -4.21
C PRO A 65 -12.00 2.34 -3.13
N SER A 66 -13.09 1.56 -3.17
CA SER A 66 -13.25 0.42 -2.28
C SER A 66 -12.23 -0.64 -2.68
N LEU A 67 -11.37 -1.04 -1.74
CA LEU A 67 -10.29 -1.99 -1.99
C LEU A 67 -10.42 -3.19 -1.05
N PRO A 68 -10.15 -4.41 -1.53
CA PRO A 68 -10.08 -5.57 -0.64
C PRO A 68 -8.99 -5.38 0.42
N ILE A 69 -9.25 -5.86 1.62
CA ILE A 69 -8.35 -5.69 2.76
C ILE A 69 -8.00 -7.07 3.29
N PHE A 70 -6.70 -7.37 3.35
CA PHE A 70 -6.19 -8.64 3.87
C PHE A 70 -5.35 -8.39 5.12
N TYR A 71 -5.45 -9.30 6.07
CA TYR A 71 -4.70 -9.19 7.31
C TYR A 71 -3.22 -9.47 7.08
N LYS A 72 -2.38 -8.61 7.65
CA LYS A 72 -0.93 -8.77 7.67
C LYS A 72 -0.48 -8.85 9.12
N PRO A 73 0.17 -9.94 9.54
CA PRO A 73 0.66 -10.03 10.92
C PRO A 73 1.63 -8.89 11.24
N PRO A 74 1.58 -8.34 12.46
CA PRO A 74 2.56 -7.33 12.86
C PRO A 74 3.94 -7.99 13.02
N VAL A 75 4.92 -7.50 12.27
CA VAL A 75 6.27 -8.07 12.26
C VAL A 75 7.29 -6.94 12.26
N LEU A 76 8.51 -7.26 12.72
CA LEU A 76 9.60 -6.27 12.72
C LEU A 76 10.00 -5.91 11.30
N ALA A 77 10.06 -6.88 10.40
CA ALA A 77 10.49 -6.65 9.02
C ALA A 77 9.92 -7.75 8.12
N VAL A 78 9.83 -7.43 6.83
CA VAL A 78 9.43 -8.38 5.80
C VAL A 78 10.64 -8.61 4.89
N ILE A 79 11.04 -9.87 4.75
CA ILE A 79 12.10 -10.25 3.79
C ILE A 79 11.39 -10.93 2.62
N ASP A 80 11.44 -10.31 1.46
CA ASP A 80 10.64 -10.73 0.32
C ASP A 80 11.37 -10.35 -0.97
N ASP A 81 11.27 -11.20 -1.98
CA ASP A 81 11.94 -10.98 -3.26
C ASP A 81 11.21 -9.99 -4.17
N ARG A 82 9.99 -9.59 -3.82
CA ARG A 82 9.15 -8.68 -4.61
C ARG A 82 8.78 -7.41 -3.89
N ALA A 83 9.18 -7.26 -2.62
CA ALA A 83 8.78 -6.12 -1.83
C ALA A 83 9.48 -4.85 -2.32
N VAL A 84 8.70 -3.78 -2.41
CA VAL A 84 9.21 -2.45 -2.69
C VAL A 84 9.10 -1.64 -1.40
N ARG A 85 10.22 -1.13 -0.90
CA ARG A 85 10.20 -0.38 0.34
C ARG A 85 9.73 1.04 0.10
N PHE A 86 8.64 1.42 0.76
CA PHE A 86 8.15 2.79 0.72
C PHE A 86 9.00 3.67 1.63
N ARG A 87 9.45 4.82 1.11
CA ARG A 87 10.36 5.71 1.83
C ARG A 87 9.74 7.07 2.12
N GLY A 88 8.40 7.13 2.20
CA GLY A 88 7.69 8.35 2.57
C GLY A 88 7.16 9.15 1.40
N THR A 89 7.46 8.75 0.17
CA THR A 89 6.97 9.43 -1.03
C THR A 89 6.62 8.40 -2.10
N PHE A 90 5.64 8.76 -2.95
CA PHE A 90 5.25 7.93 -4.09
C PHE A 90 6.05 8.25 -5.35
N ASP A 91 6.98 9.21 -5.28
CA ASP A 91 7.81 9.58 -6.42
C ASP A 91 8.66 8.38 -6.87
N GLY A 92 8.58 8.05 -8.15
CA GLY A 92 9.35 6.96 -8.73
C GLY A 92 8.90 5.56 -8.36
N LEU A 93 7.89 5.42 -7.50
CA LEU A 93 7.47 4.12 -7.01
C LEU A 93 6.87 3.26 -8.12
N THR A 94 6.16 3.86 -9.05
CA THR A 94 5.58 3.15 -10.18
C THR A 94 6.62 2.37 -10.98
N ARG A 95 7.82 2.92 -11.10
CA ARG A 95 8.93 2.23 -11.79
C ARG A 95 9.41 1.04 -10.99
N ASN A 96 9.51 1.20 -9.67
CA ASN A 96 10.07 0.18 -8.79
C ASN A 96 9.20 -1.08 -8.72
N ILE A 97 7.88 -0.95 -8.86
CA ILE A 97 6.98 -2.11 -8.78
C ILE A 97 7.17 -3.06 -9.97
N TRP A 98 7.78 -2.61 -11.05
CA TRP A 98 8.03 -3.46 -12.21
C TRP A 98 9.43 -4.08 -12.23
N GLU A 99 10.23 -3.81 -11.21
CA GLU A 99 11.55 -4.41 -11.12
C GLU A 99 11.43 -5.91 -10.87
N PRO A 100 12.06 -6.76 -11.73
CA PRO A 100 11.92 -8.20 -11.57
C PRO A 100 12.68 -8.69 -10.34
N PRO A 101 12.23 -9.80 -9.72
CA PRO A 101 12.99 -10.40 -8.63
C PRO A 101 14.34 -10.93 -9.10
N TRP A 102 15.27 -11.10 -8.16
CA TRP A 102 16.66 -11.45 -8.47
C TRP A 102 16.79 -12.77 -9.25
N TRP A 103 15.87 -13.70 -9.05
CA TRP A 103 15.91 -15.01 -9.68
C TRP A 103 15.30 -15.03 -11.09
N GLN A 104 14.71 -13.94 -11.53
CA GLN A 104 14.09 -13.84 -12.84
C GLN A 104 15.10 -13.29 -13.85
N ASP A 105 15.01 -13.79 -15.10
CA ASP A 105 15.87 -13.29 -16.18
C ASP A 105 15.54 -11.83 -16.46
N LYS A 106 16.56 -10.96 -16.38
CA LYS A 106 16.42 -9.53 -16.54
C LYS A 106 16.77 -9.01 -17.93
N LYS A 107 16.87 -9.87 -18.89
CA LYS A 107 17.22 -9.44 -20.25
C LYS A 107 16.20 -8.49 -20.86
#